data_fc6f5b75afc68c7791da3cdb9bcd711a
#
_entry.id   fc6f5b75afc68c7791da3cdb9bcd711a
#
_cell.length_a   1.000
_cell.length_b   1.000
_cell.length_c   1.000
_cell.angle_alpha   90.00
_cell.angle_beta   90.00
_cell.angle_gamma   90.00
#
_symmetry.space_group_name_H-M   'P 1'
#
loop_
_entity.id
_entity.type
_entity.pdbx_description
1 polymer ?
#
loop_
_entity_poly.entity_id
_entity_poly.type
_entity_poly.pdbx_seq_one_letter_code
_entity_poly.pdbx_strand_id
1 'polypeptide(L)'
;RDTPPTLEQFAKETSWEKIREKRKLWWSFQPIKKVALPSFAQNPTKHPVDRFLLHKMVKADLKPSETADPLTILRRLTFAITGLPPTIQQQSNFIDLLPNGMQDAVEKLSDELLNSPQFGERWARHWMDWVRYADSHGSEGDPQIPNAYRYRNYLIRALNADIGYDQLVKEHLAGDLLDNPRIDKKLGINESAIGTSHLRFVLHGFAPTDALDEHVRFTDDQIDAVTKTFLGLTVSCARCHHHKFDAISQDDYYAMFGIFSNGRPAQKVIDDPSNLSLYDSQLTELKEDIKETISKHWQSIDFTSKILQRIPNEQSNDPHDFLMVWDKLESQDEKNFNTEWKKLESQVKESKKRLKNFTETDFAESWNMSNPRTYNSWKKSGTGLKENSAKAGAFTLSLKGNKILEHIYPAGVYTHLLSTKENGSFSSPRFKLNEGSLWLRVIGDEGSSLRYSVWNYPRRGTVYPKRSPEPSSLKWYSFNTNYWAGETGYIEITTNRDHPVEAGNIERSWFGITEAIQTKPGQPIPRNEMAEVLSSLFSKPIKQINRTSLAERYSDVIKNAIEAWTSNRVSNEQSLILLSLLKQDLLPNSLSEIASCRGPLEKYRELETKVLVPKLTPGILDGEPFDQALF
;
A
#
# COMPACT_ATOMS: atom_id res chain seq x y z
N ARG A 1 -6.13 -68.08 -17.47
CA ARG A 1 -7.03 -66.91 -17.28
C ARG A 1 -6.66 -66.34 -15.92
N ASP A 2 -6.07 -65.18 -15.90
CA ASP A 2 -5.69 -64.50 -14.64
C ASP A 2 -6.97 -64.18 -13.87
N THR A 3 -7.00 -64.52 -12.61
CA THR A 3 -8.12 -64.18 -11.70
C THR A 3 -8.23 -62.68 -11.64
N PRO A 4 -9.39 -62.07 -11.87
CA PRO A 4 -9.52 -60.62 -11.76
C PRO A 4 -9.13 -60.16 -10.37
N PRO A 5 -8.45 -59.01 -10.24
CA PRO A 5 -8.02 -58.51 -8.93
C PRO A 5 -9.22 -58.30 -7.99
N THR A 6 -9.02 -58.60 -6.72
CA THR A 6 -10.04 -58.30 -5.71
C THR A 6 -10.28 -56.77 -5.61
N LEU A 7 -11.46 -56.36 -5.12
CA LEU A 7 -11.77 -54.91 -4.92
C LEU A 7 -10.71 -54.21 -4.10
N GLU A 8 -10.14 -54.89 -3.10
CA GLU A 8 -9.06 -54.36 -2.24
C GLU A 8 -7.74 -54.22 -3.02
N GLN A 9 -7.39 -55.17 -3.86
CA GLN A 9 -6.21 -55.09 -4.74
C GLN A 9 -6.38 -53.99 -5.78
N PHE A 10 -7.57 -53.87 -6.37
CA PHE A 10 -7.88 -52.82 -7.33
C PHE A 10 -7.80 -51.44 -6.67
N ALA A 11 -8.42 -51.23 -5.50
CA ALA A 11 -8.33 -49.98 -4.71
C ALA A 11 -6.89 -49.61 -4.38
N LYS A 12 -6.07 -50.60 -3.96
CA LYS A 12 -4.66 -50.39 -3.65
C LYS A 12 -3.82 -50.05 -4.88
N GLU A 13 -4.13 -50.60 -6.06
CA GLU A 13 -3.41 -50.31 -7.30
C GLU A 13 -3.83 -48.99 -7.95
N THR A 14 -5.01 -48.48 -7.64
CA THR A 14 -5.57 -47.20 -8.10
C THR A 14 -5.48 -46.11 -7.03
N SER A 15 -4.81 -46.37 -5.91
CA SER A 15 -4.60 -45.32 -4.90
C SER A 15 -3.75 -44.18 -5.46
N TRP A 16 -4.04 -42.96 -4.96
CA TRP A 16 -3.34 -41.76 -5.41
C TRP A 16 -1.81 -41.87 -5.21
N GLU A 17 -1.36 -42.44 -4.12
CA GLU A 17 0.07 -42.61 -3.82
C GLU A 17 0.77 -43.40 -4.92
N LYS A 18 0.20 -44.53 -5.35
CA LYS A 18 0.76 -45.32 -6.45
C LYS A 18 0.70 -44.62 -7.80
N ILE A 19 -0.40 -43.96 -8.06
CA ILE A 19 -0.56 -43.17 -9.30
C ILE A 19 0.47 -42.05 -9.32
N ARG A 20 0.65 -41.32 -8.21
CA ARG A 20 1.63 -40.24 -8.05
C ARG A 20 3.06 -40.73 -8.29
N GLU A 21 3.46 -41.83 -7.66
CA GLU A 21 4.78 -42.38 -7.85
C GLU A 21 5.05 -42.80 -9.31
N LYS A 22 4.07 -43.41 -9.96
CA LYS A 22 4.17 -43.74 -11.40
C LYS A 22 4.31 -42.50 -12.28
N ARG A 23 3.56 -41.43 -11.98
CA ARG A 23 3.60 -40.17 -12.74
C ARG A 23 4.89 -39.40 -12.53
N LYS A 24 5.50 -39.47 -11.33
CA LYS A 24 6.83 -38.90 -11.08
C LYS A 24 7.91 -39.49 -11.97
N LEU A 25 7.72 -40.70 -12.49
CA LEU A 25 8.68 -41.33 -13.42
C LEU A 25 8.59 -40.74 -14.85
N TRP A 26 7.62 -39.88 -15.13
CA TRP A 26 7.51 -39.24 -16.43
C TRP A 26 8.77 -38.38 -16.70
N TRP A 27 9.22 -38.38 -17.94
CA TRP A 27 10.50 -37.80 -18.33
C TRP A 27 10.68 -36.33 -17.90
N SER A 28 9.61 -35.51 -17.92
CA SER A 28 9.66 -34.10 -17.53
C SER A 28 9.87 -33.86 -16.02
N PHE A 29 9.60 -34.85 -15.18
CA PHE A 29 9.85 -34.81 -13.73
C PHE A 29 11.19 -35.44 -13.34
N GLN A 30 11.96 -35.95 -14.31
CA GLN A 30 13.26 -36.52 -14.04
C GLN A 30 14.37 -35.48 -14.07
N PRO A 31 15.44 -35.65 -13.28
CA PRO A 31 16.59 -34.77 -13.35
C PRO A 31 17.14 -34.67 -14.78
N ILE A 32 17.55 -33.46 -15.17
CA ILE A 32 18.13 -33.19 -16.48
C ILE A 32 19.41 -34.02 -16.63
N LYS A 33 19.47 -34.83 -17.70
CA LYS A 33 20.64 -35.67 -18.02
C LYS A 33 21.29 -35.16 -19.31
N LYS A 34 22.62 -35.20 -19.36
CA LYS A 34 23.37 -34.98 -20.59
C LYS A 34 23.10 -36.10 -21.56
N VAL A 35 22.43 -35.78 -22.68
CA VAL A 35 22.10 -36.77 -23.69
C VAL A 35 23.21 -36.86 -24.73
N ALA A 36 23.61 -38.08 -25.14
CA ALA A 36 24.57 -38.24 -26.22
C ALA A 36 23.98 -37.76 -27.54
N LEU A 37 24.78 -37.00 -28.28
CA LEU A 37 24.37 -36.54 -29.60
C LEU A 37 24.27 -37.71 -30.58
N PRO A 38 23.24 -37.78 -31.39
CA PRO A 38 23.17 -38.81 -32.45
C PRO A 38 24.38 -38.73 -33.38
N SER A 39 24.93 -39.89 -33.73
CA SER A 39 26.05 -40.02 -34.69
C SER A 39 25.54 -40.39 -36.06
N PHE A 40 26.19 -39.85 -37.06
CA PHE A 40 25.92 -40.15 -38.49
C PHE A 40 27.22 -40.55 -39.16
N ALA A 41 27.14 -41.41 -40.20
CA ALA A 41 28.29 -41.83 -40.99
C ALA A 41 29.06 -40.65 -41.61
N GLN A 42 28.33 -39.59 -42.01
CA GLN A 42 28.86 -38.28 -42.33
C GLN A 42 28.11 -37.28 -41.43
N ASN A 43 28.82 -36.50 -40.62
CA ASN A 43 28.19 -35.50 -39.77
C ASN A 43 27.81 -34.27 -40.59
N PRO A 44 26.57 -34.12 -41.03
CA PRO A 44 26.14 -33.06 -41.92
C PRO A 44 26.05 -31.70 -41.23
N THR A 45 26.04 -31.67 -39.89
CA THR A 45 25.97 -30.45 -39.08
C THR A 45 26.71 -30.62 -37.75
N LYS A 46 27.28 -29.53 -37.24
CA LYS A 46 27.88 -29.46 -35.90
C LYS A 46 26.83 -29.10 -34.85
N HIS A 47 25.72 -28.48 -35.24
CA HIS A 47 24.72 -27.96 -34.31
C HIS A 47 23.94 -29.12 -33.62
N PRO A 48 23.89 -29.14 -32.29
CA PRO A 48 23.25 -30.25 -31.56
C PRO A 48 21.77 -30.45 -31.93
N VAL A 49 21.01 -29.37 -32.04
CA VAL A 49 19.57 -29.45 -32.39
C VAL A 49 19.35 -30.08 -33.76
N ASP A 50 20.15 -29.66 -34.76
CA ASP A 50 20.07 -30.22 -36.12
C ASP A 50 20.38 -31.71 -36.10
N ARG A 51 21.32 -32.17 -35.29
CA ARG A 51 21.65 -33.59 -35.17
C ARG A 51 20.47 -34.41 -34.66
N PHE A 52 19.74 -33.94 -33.66
CA PHE A 52 18.52 -34.58 -33.17
C PHE A 52 17.40 -34.56 -34.22
N LEU A 53 17.19 -33.41 -34.90
CA LEU A 53 16.20 -33.30 -35.96
C LEU A 53 16.50 -34.23 -37.11
N LEU A 54 17.72 -34.21 -37.66
CA LEU A 54 18.14 -35.08 -38.73
C LEU A 54 18.00 -36.56 -38.38
N HIS A 55 18.34 -36.94 -37.13
CA HIS A 55 18.15 -38.33 -36.68
C HIS A 55 16.69 -38.78 -36.75
N LYS A 56 15.75 -37.91 -36.35
CA LYS A 56 14.33 -38.19 -36.46
C LYS A 56 13.85 -38.20 -37.91
N MET A 57 14.33 -37.26 -38.74
CA MET A 57 13.99 -37.19 -40.15
C MET A 57 14.44 -38.44 -40.91
N VAL A 58 15.68 -38.88 -40.70
CA VAL A 58 16.20 -40.10 -41.31
C VAL A 58 15.37 -41.33 -40.92
N LYS A 59 14.97 -41.44 -39.64
CA LYS A 59 14.08 -42.52 -39.20
C LYS A 59 12.70 -42.52 -39.85
N ALA A 60 12.23 -41.34 -40.27
CA ALA A 60 10.95 -41.13 -40.92
C ALA A 60 11.05 -41.09 -42.44
N ASP A 61 12.21 -41.42 -43.02
CA ASP A 61 12.54 -41.32 -44.45
C ASP A 61 12.26 -39.92 -45.03
N LEU A 62 12.56 -38.89 -44.25
CA LEU A 62 12.43 -37.49 -44.65
C LEU A 62 13.80 -36.87 -44.90
N LYS A 63 13.88 -35.97 -45.85
CA LYS A 63 15.05 -35.16 -46.16
C LYS A 63 14.78 -33.69 -45.79
N PRO A 64 15.79 -32.96 -45.27
CA PRO A 64 15.67 -31.51 -45.08
C PRO A 64 15.49 -30.85 -46.47
N SER A 65 14.75 -29.74 -46.48
CA SER A 65 14.65 -28.85 -47.63
C SER A 65 15.99 -28.17 -47.91
N GLU A 66 16.16 -27.65 -49.11
CA GLU A 66 17.30 -26.79 -49.45
C GLU A 66 17.31 -25.51 -48.59
N THR A 67 18.48 -24.97 -48.38
CA THR A 67 18.65 -23.68 -47.64
C THR A 67 17.91 -22.57 -48.39
N ALA A 68 17.15 -21.77 -47.67
CA ALA A 68 16.45 -20.62 -48.23
C ALA A 68 17.44 -19.59 -48.79
N ASP A 69 16.99 -18.75 -49.72
CA ASP A 69 17.79 -17.64 -50.22
C ASP A 69 18.12 -16.60 -49.11
N PRO A 70 19.19 -15.84 -49.28
CA PRO A 70 19.68 -14.91 -48.27
C PRO A 70 18.64 -13.88 -47.79
N LEU A 71 17.85 -13.31 -48.68
CA LEU A 71 16.84 -12.30 -48.33
C LEU A 71 15.67 -12.90 -47.54
N THR A 72 15.30 -14.14 -47.86
CA THR A 72 14.33 -14.88 -47.07
C THR A 72 14.83 -15.17 -45.66
N ILE A 73 16.12 -15.51 -45.50
CA ILE A 73 16.75 -15.72 -44.17
C ILE A 73 16.77 -14.40 -43.38
N LEU A 74 17.25 -13.32 -43.99
CA LEU A 74 17.27 -11.97 -43.40
C LEU A 74 15.86 -11.61 -42.90
N ARG A 75 14.85 -11.71 -43.75
CA ARG A 75 13.47 -11.39 -43.36
C ARG A 75 12.96 -12.27 -42.22
N ARG A 76 13.23 -13.55 -42.20
CA ARG A 76 12.81 -14.47 -41.14
C ARG A 76 13.48 -14.14 -39.79
N LEU A 77 14.77 -13.84 -39.81
CA LEU A 77 15.53 -13.45 -38.61
C LEU A 77 14.99 -12.17 -38.00
N THR A 78 14.81 -11.12 -38.80
CA THR A 78 14.33 -9.82 -38.29
C THR A 78 12.93 -9.96 -37.69
N PHE A 79 12.01 -10.64 -38.36
CA PHE A 79 10.67 -10.90 -37.80
C PHE A 79 10.69 -11.82 -36.57
N ALA A 80 11.55 -12.81 -36.51
CA ALA A 80 11.65 -13.70 -35.35
C ALA A 80 12.18 -12.97 -34.12
N ILE A 81 13.24 -12.16 -34.28
CA ILE A 81 13.95 -11.53 -33.16
C ILE A 81 13.28 -10.21 -32.72
N THR A 82 12.92 -9.34 -33.69
CA THR A 82 12.40 -7.99 -33.39
C THR A 82 10.91 -7.81 -33.72
N GLY A 83 10.31 -8.72 -34.49
CA GLY A 83 8.93 -8.59 -34.96
C GLY A 83 8.76 -7.57 -36.11
N LEU A 84 9.83 -6.99 -36.62
CA LEU A 84 9.84 -5.93 -37.63
C LEU A 84 10.46 -6.41 -38.93
N PRO A 85 10.13 -5.81 -40.10
CA PRO A 85 10.82 -6.07 -41.35
C PRO A 85 12.26 -5.53 -41.29
N PRO A 86 13.18 -6.10 -42.10
CA PRO A 86 14.54 -5.55 -42.19
C PRO A 86 14.52 -4.14 -42.78
N THR A 87 15.38 -3.27 -42.26
CA THR A 87 15.64 -1.95 -42.84
C THR A 87 16.47 -2.09 -44.14
N ILE A 88 16.45 -1.06 -44.99
CA ILE A 88 17.27 -1.01 -46.20
C ILE A 88 18.77 -1.15 -45.84
N GLN A 89 19.19 -0.54 -44.76
CA GLN A 89 20.58 -0.62 -44.29
C GLN A 89 20.93 -2.04 -43.83
N GLN A 90 20.07 -2.71 -43.10
CA GLN A 90 20.27 -4.10 -42.69
C GLN A 90 20.32 -5.05 -43.89
N GLN A 91 19.51 -4.80 -44.92
CA GLN A 91 19.53 -5.57 -46.16
C GLN A 91 20.90 -5.37 -46.86
N SER A 92 21.37 -4.15 -47.04
CA SER A 92 22.68 -3.88 -47.66
C SER A 92 23.82 -4.52 -46.87
N ASN A 93 23.88 -4.28 -45.55
CA ASN A 93 24.91 -4.86 -44.69
C ASN A 93 24.94 -6.38 -44.71
N PHE A 94 23.77 -7.03 -44.74
CA PHE A 94 23.66 -8.49 -44.80
C PHE A 94 24.21 -9.03 -46.13
N ILE A 95 23.85 -8.40 -47.27
CA ILE A 95 24.34 -8.78 -48.60
C ILE A 95 25.84 -8.63 -48.67
N ASP A 96 26.41 -7.54 -48.16
CA ASP A 96 27.85 -7.24 -48.15
C ASP A 96 28.67 -8.27 -47.33
N LEU A 97 28.02 -8.97 -46.40
CA LEU A 97 28.66 -10.01 -45.59
C LEU A 97 28.62 -11.41 -46.25
N LEU A 98 27.77 -11.65 -47.25
CA LEU A 98 27.63 -12.96 -47.90
C LEU A 98 28.91 -13.52 -48.51
N PRO A 99 29.84 -12.71 -49.06
CA PRO A 99 31.12 -13.23 -49.55
C PRO A 99 31.98 -13.92 -48.49
N ASN A 100 31.79 -13.57 -47.19
CA ASN A 100 32.46 -14.22 -46.06
C ASN A 100 31.77 -15.53 -45.61
N GLY A 101 30.62 -15.82 -46.15
CA GLY A 101 29.80 -16.98 -45.87
C GLY A 101 28.44 -16.66 -45.20
N MET A 102 27.43 -17.45 -45.52
CA MET A 102 26.08 -17.29 -44.97
C MET A 102 26.07 -17.35 -43.43
N GLN A 103 26.87 -18.21 -42.83
CA GLN A 103 26.91 -18.40 -41.38
C GLN A 103 27.41 -17.10 -40.67
N ASP A 104 28.50 -16.47 -41.18
CA ASP A 104 29.03 -15.23 -40.65
C ASP A 104 28.03 -14.08 -40.77
N ALA A 105 27.33 -13.97 -41.89
CA ALA A 105 26.27 -12.97 -42.09
C ALA A 105 25.09 -13.16 -41.14
N VAL A 106 24.64 -14.41 -40.88
CA VAL A 106 23.58 -14.75 -39.95
C VAL A 106 23.98 -14.44 -38.50
N GLU A 107 25.21 -14.79 -38.09
CA GLU A 107 25.70 -14.53 -36.73
C GLU A 107 25.75 -13.02 -36.43
N LYS A 108 26.36 -12.23 -37.33
CA LYS A 108 26.46 -10.78 -37.16
C LYS A 108 25.11 -10.08 -37.15
N LEU A 109 24.20 -10.49 -38.04
CA LEU A 109 22.82 -9.96 -38.02
C LEU A 109 22.10 -10.34 -36.73
N SER A 110 22.24 -11.59 -36.25
CA SER A 110 21.60 -12.04 -35.01
C SER A 110 22.08 -11.23 -33.83
N ASP A 111 23.40 -10.98 -33.71
CA ASP A 111 23.97 -10.17 -32.64
C ASP A 111 23.46 -8.71 -32.71
N GLU A 112 23.39 -8.11 -33.89
CA GLU A 112 22.80 -6.78 -34.09
C GLU A 112 21.35 -6.73 -33.59
N LEU A 113 20.52 -7.69 -34.02
CA LEU A 113 19.10 -7.73 -33.68
C LEU A 113 18.86 -8.01 -32.19
N LEU A 114 19.63 -8.90 -31.58
CA LEU A 114 19.55 -9.21 -30.14
C LEU A 114 19.97 -8.00 -29.26
N ASN A 115 20.88 -7.18 -29.74
CA ASN A 115 21.30 -5.95 -29.05
C ASN A 115 20.38 -4.74 -29.34
N SER A 116 19.37 -4.89 -30.17
CA SER A 116 18.43 -3.82 -30.49
C SER A 116 17.36 -3.66 -29.42
N PRO A 117 16.88 -2.43 -29.12
CA PRO A 117 15.78 -2.22 -28.18
C PRO A 117 14.51 -2.97 -28.54
N GLN A 118 14.28 -3.23 -29.83
CA GLN A 118 13.10 -3.93 -30.35
C GLN A 118 13.06 -5.42 -29.96
N PHE A 119 14.19 -6.01 -29.60
CA PHE A 119 14.24 -7.37 -29.05
C PHE A 119 13.39 -7.48 -27.78
N GLY A 120 13.65 -6.59 -26.80
CA GLY A 120 12.89 -6.57 -25.55
C GLY A 120 11.41 -6.25 -25.77
N GLU A 121 11.09 -5.32 -26.68
CA GLU A 121 9.68 -5.00 -27.02
C GLU A 121 8.95 -6.23 -27.60
N ARG A 122 9.60 -6.97 -28.49
CA ARG A 122 9.05 -8.18 -29.09
C ARG A 122 8.84 -9.30 -28.08
N TRP A 123 9.84 -9.58 -27.27
CA TRP A 123 9.85 -10.72 -26.36
C TRP A 123 9.08 -10.45 -25.07
N ALA A 124 9.04 -9.20 -24.59
CA ALA A 124 8.17 -8.81 -23.49
C ALA A 124 6.70 -9.10 -23.79
N ARG A 125 6.25 -8.98 -25.06
CA ARG A 125 4.89 -9.32 -25.44
C ARG A 125 4.55 -10.79 -25.17
N HIS A 126 5.46 -11.72 -25.51
CA HIS A 126 5.25 -13.14 -25.21
C HIS A 126 5.19 -13.42 -23.71
N TRP A 127 6.05 -12.74 -22.93
CA TRP A 127 6.03 -12.85 -21.47
C TRP A 127 4.74 -12.30 -20.88
N MET A 128 4.28 -11.14 -21.37
CA MET A 128 3.01 -10.54 -20.96
C MET A 128 1.81 -11.47 -21.19
N ASP A 129 1.80 -12.22 -22.29
CA ASP A 129 0.76 -13.23 -22.55
C ASP A 129 0.77 -14.34 -21.48
N TRP A 130 1.95 -14.81 -21.06
CA TRP A 130 2.07 -15.85 -20.04
C TRP A 130 1.56 -15.40 -18.67
N VAL A 131 1.83 -14.15 -18.29
CA VAL A 131 1.39 -13.59 -17.01
C VAL A 131 0.05 -12.87 -17.11
N ARG A 132 -0.66 -13.00 -18.23
CA ARG A 132 -1.97 -12.39 -18.49
C ARG A 132 -2.00 -10.87 -18.26
N TYR A 133 -0.96 -10.15 -18.68
CA TYR A 133 -0.88 -8.69 -18.54
C TYR A 133 -2.12 -8.00 -19.11
N ALA A 134 -2.66 -7.05 -18.36
CA ALA A 134 -3.72 -6.16 -18.80
C ALA A 134 -3.58 -4.78 -18.16
N ASP A 135 -4.05 -3.74 -18.85
CA ASP A 135 -4.12 -2.37 -18.29
C ASP A 135 -5.42 -2.14 -17.50
N SER A 136 -6.35 -3.08 -17.54
CA SER A 136 -7.63 -3.05 -16.84
C SER A 136 -8.02 -4.44 -16.30
N HIS A 137 -9.00 -4.48 -15.39
CA HIS A 137 -9.43 -5.71 -14.75
C HIS A 137 -10.39 -6.56 -15.57
N GLY A 138 -10.83 -6.11 -16.77
CA GLY A 138 -11.62 -6.90 -17.72
C GLY A 138 -13.02 -7.30 -17.25
N SER A 139 -13.52 -6.73 -16.15
CA SER A 139 -14.86 -7.02 -15.62
C SER A 139 -15.86 -5.93 -15.98
N GLU A 140 -17.12 -6.10 -15.59
CA GLU A 140 -18.13 -5.05 -15.66
C GLU A 140 -17.63 -3.76 -15.03
N GLY A 141 -17.79 -2.63 -15.75
CA GLY A 141 -17.23 -1.34 -15.38
C GLY A 141 -15.73 -1.22 -15.58
N ASP A 142 -15.06 -2.27 -15.97
CA ASP A 142 -13.67 -2.41 -16.43
C ASP A 142 -12.67 -1.37 -15.86
N PRO A 143 -12.45 -1.33 -14.53
CA PRO A 143 -11.56 -0.36 -13.93
C PRO A 143 -10.12 -0.59 -14.37
N GLN A 144 -9.40 0.49 -14.62
CA GLN A 144 -7.99 0.43 -14.93
C GLN A 144 -7.18 -0.14 -13.76
N ILE A 145 -6.10 -0.83 -14.08
CA ILE A 145 -5.07 -1.22 -13.11
C ILE A 145 -4.06 -0.07 -13.02
N PRO A 146 -4.04 0.69 -11.93
CA PRO A 146 -3.17 1.86 -11.83
C PRO A 146 -1.70 1.46 -11.99
N ASN A 147 -0.97 2.17 -12.86
CA ASN A 147 0.45 1.96 -13.12
C ASN A 147 0.84 0.60 -13.76
N ALA A 148 -0.09 -0.17 -14.32
CA ALA A 148 0.18 -1.47 -14.95
C ALA A 148 1.30 -1.40 -16.01
N TYR A 149 1.36 -0.32 -16.81
CA TYR A 149 2.37 -0.10 -17.84
C TYR A 149 3.82 -0.19 -17.33
N ARG A 150 4.06 0.01 -16.02
CA ARG A 150 5.40 -0.11 -15.44
C ARG A 150 5.93 -1.53 -15.50
N TYR A 151 5.06 -2.52 -15.34
CA TYR A 151 5.41 -3.93 -15.49
C TYR A 151 5.82 -4.26 -16.94
N ARG A 152 5.06 -3.80 -17.94
CA ARG A 152 5.44 -3.95 -19.36
C ARG A 152 6.83 -3.33 -19.61
N ASN A 153 7.04 -2.10 -19.15
CA ASN A 153 8.31 -1.40 -19.35
C ASN A 153 9.47 -2.10 -18.60
N TYR A 154 9.21 -2.67 -17.43
CA TYR A 154 10.16 -3.50 -16.69
C TYR A 154 10.59 -4.73 -17.51
N LEU A 155 9.66 -5.46 -18.08
CA LEU A 155 9.97 -6.62 -18.92
C LEU A 155 10.84 -6.25 -20.12
N ILE A 156 10.50 -5.17 -20.82
CA ILE A 156 11.29 -4.67 -21.96
C ILE A 156 12.73 -4.40 -21.53
N ARG A 157 12.93 -3.67 -20.43
CA ARG A 157 14.26 -3.36 -19.90
C ARG A 157 15.02 -4.60 -19.43
N ALA A 158 14.33 -5.51 -18.74
CA ALA A 158 14.93 -6.73 -18.23
C ALA A 158 15.42 -7.66 -19.35
N LEU A 159 14.65 -7.82 -20.42
CA LEU A 159 15.01 -8.61 -21.58
C LEU A 159 16.14 -7.95 -22.39
N ASN A 160 16.10 -6.63 -22.59
CA ASN A 160 17.18 -5.90 -23.25
C ASN A 160 18.49 -5.88 -22.42
N ALA A 161 18.41 -6.05 -21.12
CA ALA A 161 19.56 -6.18 -20.23
C ALA A 161 20.02 -7.64 -20.05
N ASP A 162 19.40 -8.57 -20.75
CA ASP A 162 19.68 -10.02 -20.71
C ASP A 162 19.67 -10.59 -19.27
N ILE A 163 18.70 -10.19 -18.48
CA ILE A 163 18.58 -10.66 -17.09
C ILE A 163 18.29 -12.17 -17.07
N GLY A 164 19.07 -12.90 -16.28
CA GLY A 164 18.93 -14.35 -16.18
C GLY A 164 17.55 -14.79 -15.73
N TYR A 165 17.07 -15.91 -16.26
CA TYR A 165 15.74 -16.44 -15.98
C TYR A 165 15.51 -16.70 -14.48
N ASP A 166 16.52 -17.19 -13.77
CA ASP A 166 16.46 -17.42 -12.31
C ASP A 166 16.23 -16.12 -11.53
N GLN A 167 16.86 -15.02 -11.98
CA GLN A 167 16.65 -13.70 -11.38
C GLN A 167 15.25 -13.18 -11.69
N LEU A 168 14.76 -13.35 -12.93
CA LEU A 168 13.40 -12.97 -13.30
C LEU A 168 12.36 -13.73 -12.47
N VAL A 169 12.54 -15.04 -12.24
CA VAL A 169 11.65 -15.83 -11.37
C VAL A 169 11.63 -15.26 -9.95
N LYS A 170 12.79 -14.96 -9.36
CA LYS A 170 12.88 -14.36 -8.01
C LYS A 170 12.16 -13.01 -7.95
N GLU A 171 12.36 -12.16 -8.95
CA GLU A 171 11.71 -10.84 -9.03
C GLU A 171 10.18 -10.95 -9.17
N HIS A 172 9.70 -11.94 -9.89
CA HIS A 172 8.25 -12.16 -10.05
C HIS A 172 7.58 -12.72 -8.80
N LEU A 173 8.28 -13.51 -7.99
CA LEU A 173 7.71 -14.13 -6.79
C LEU A 173 7.88 -13.25 -5.54
N ALA A 174 9.02 -12.57 -5.40
CA ALA A 174 9.40 -11.84 -4.19
C ALA A 174 10.34 -10.66 -4.47
N GLY A 175 10.20 -10.00 -5.62
CA GLY A 175 11.12 -8.93 -6.04
C GLY A 175 11.15 -7.72 -5.12
N ASP A 176 10.07 -7.45 -4.43
CA ASP A 176 9.94 -6.37 -3.43
C ASP A 176 10.53 -6.73 -2.06
N LEU A 177 10.91 -7.99 -1.84
CA LEU A 177 11.50 -8.51 -0.60
C LEU A 177 12.99 -8.86 -0.73
N LEU A 178 13.61 -8.62 -1.89
CA LEU A 178 15.01 -8.95 -2.10
C LEU A 178 15.93 -8.03 -1.30
N ASP A 179 16.87 -8.59 -0.55
CA ASP A 179 17.90 -7.84 0.20
C ASP A 179 18.80 -7.01 -0.73
N ASN A 180 19.07 -7.52 -1.93
CA ASN A 180 19.89 -6.87 -2.94
C ASN A 180 19.08 -6.71 -4.24
N PRO A 181 18.13 -5.78 -4.29
CA PRO A 181 17.30 -5.56 -5.46
C PRO A 181 18.11 -4.92 -6.60
N ARG A 182 17.68 -5.16 -7.81
CA ARG A 182 18.23 -4.52 -9.01
C ARG A 182 17.69 -3.10 -9.13
N ILE A 183 18.58 -2.11 -8.99
CA ILE A 183 18.27 -0.69 -9.06
C ILE A 183 18.70 -0.10 -10.41
N ASP A 184 17.76 0.49 -11.14
CA ASP A 184 18.09 1.35 -12.27
C ASP A 184 18.46 2.75 -11.76
N LYS A 185 19.75 3.06 -11.72
CA LYS A 185 20.26 4.35 -11.22
C LYS A 185 19.85 5.53 -12.10
N LYS A 186 19.66 5.33 -13.41
CA LYS A 186 19.25 6.38 -14.35
C LYS A 186 17.79 6.80 -14.13
N LEU A 187 16.91 5.83 -13.91
CA LEU A 187 15.50 6.06 -13.63
C LEU A 187 15.24 6.32 -12.15
N GLY A 188 16.18 5.99 -11.26
CA GLY A 188 16.04 6.06 -9.81
C GLY A 188 14.93 5.14 -9.30
N ILE A 189 14.90 3.89 -9.79
CA ILE A 189 13.85 2.91 -9.43
C ILE A 189 14.42 1.54 -9.07
N ASN A 190 13.71 0.86 -8.17
CA ASN A 190 13.88 -0.55 -7.85
C ASN A 190 13.15 -1.40 -8.89
N GLU A 191 13.88 -1.92 -9.86
CA GLU A 191 13.34 -2.77 -10.92
C GLU A 191 12.77 -4.08 -10.37
N SER A 192 13.46 -4.69 -9.40
CA SER A 192 13.05 -5.98 -8.84
C SER A 192 11.65 -5.94 -8.23
N ALA A 193 11.29 -4.84 -7.57
CA ALA A 193 9.98 -4.69 -6.94
C ALA A 193 8.82 -4.67 -7.94
N ILE A 194 9.09 -4.34 -9.22
CA ILE A 194 8.06 -4.28 -10.25
C ILE A 194 7.63 -5.70 -10.69
N GLY A 195 8.52 -6.69 -10.56
CA GLY A 195 8.25 -8.07 -11.00
C GLY A 195 6.97 -8.66 -10.40
N THR A 196 6.68 -8.40 -9.12
CA THR A 196 5.48 -8.90 -8.42
C THR A 196 4.16 -8.30 -8.90
N SER A 197 4.20 -7.26 -9.77
CA SER A 197 3.00 -6.60 -10.27
C SER A 197 2.05 -7.54 -11.04
N HIS A 198 2.57 -8.60 -11.66
CA HIS A 198 1.77 -9.56 -12.41
C HIS A 198 0.71 -10.27 -11.55
N LEU A 199 0.90 -10.34 -10.23
CA LEU A 199 -0.06 -10.89 -9.28
C LEU A 199 -1.35 -10.05 -9.18
N ARG A 200 -1.36 -8.84 -9.80
CA ARG A 200 -2.50 -7.92 -9.80
C ARG A 200 -3.31 -7.93 -11.11
N PHE A 201 -2.85 -8.60 -12.16
CA PHE A 201 -3.55 -8.68 -13.45
C PHE A 201 -4.65 -9.73 -13.44
N VAL A 202 -5.54 -9.62 -12.45
CA VAL A 202 -6.63 -10.57 -12.22
C VAL A 202 -7.96 -9.93 -12.56
N LEU A 203 -8.88 -10.72 -13.06
CA LEU A 203 -10.27 -10.33 -13.24
C LEU A 203 -10.91 -10.04 -11.87
N HIS A 204 -11.50 -8.86 -11.69
CA HIS A 204 -12.31 -8.51 -10.53
C HIS A 204 -13.78 -8.38 -10.91
N GLY A 205 -14.67 -9.05 -10.19
CA GLY A 205 -16.11 -8.88 -10.31
C GLY A 205 -16.56 -7.45 -9.98
N PHE A 206 -17.75 -7.06 -10.41
CA PHE A 206 -18.38 -5.80 -10.07
C PHE A 206 -19.30 -6.01 -8.84
N ALA A 207 -18.89 -5.52 -7.67
CA ALA A 207 -19.63 -5.60 -6.42
C ALA A 207 -20.23 -7.02 -6.14
N PRO A 208 -19.40 -8.07 -6.05
CA PRO A 208 -19.88 -9.42 -5.79
C PRO A 208 -20.61 -9.49 -4.46
N THR A 209 -21.63 -10.32 -4.38
CA THR A 209 -22.37 -10.60 -3.14
C THR A 209 -21.72 -11.69 -2.29
N ASP A 210 -20.78 -12.42 -2.86
CA ASP A 210 -19.92 -13.41 -2.20
C ASP A 210 -18.45 -12.98 -2.33
N ALA A 211 -17.96 -12.31 -1.29
CA ALA A 211 -16.60 -11.81 -1.27
C ALA A 211 -15.56 -12.92 -1.06
N LEU A 212 -15.96 -14.03 -0.43
CA LEU A 212 -15.09 -15.19 -0.26
C LEU A 212 -14.87 -15.90 -1.59
N ASP A 213 -15.92 -16.13 -2.38
CA ASP A 213 -15.78 -16.71 -3.73
C ASP A 213 -14.88 -15.85 -4.63
N GLU A 214 -15.06 -14.54 -4.58
CA GLU A 214 -14.18 -13.61 -5.32
C GLU A 214 -12.71 -13.70 -4.87
N HIS A 215 -12.47 -13.81 -3.57
CA HIS A 215 -11.13 -14.02 -3.03
C HIS A 215 -10.52 -15.36 -3.48
N VAL A 216 -11.31 -16.41 -3.50
CA VAL A 216 -10.89 -17.74 -3.98
C VAL A 216 -10.56 -17.70 -5.47
N ARG A 217 -11.37 -17.05 -6.31
CA ARG A 217 -11.12 -16.88 -7.74
C ARG A 217 -9.84 -16.09 -8.00
N PHE A 218 -9.64 -15.00 -7.27
CA PHE A 218 -8.45 -14.18 -7.37
C PHE A 218 -7.18 -14.99 -7.06
N THR A 219 -7.22 -15.78 -5.98
CA THR A 219 -6.09 -16.62 -5.55
C THR A 219 -5.82 -17.76 -6.54
N ASP A 220 -6.87 -18.42 -7.03
CA ASP A 220 -6.76 -19.49 -8.03
C ASP A 220 -6.12 -18.99 -9.32
N ASP A 221 -6.51 -17.80 -9.79
CA ASP A 221 -5.93 -17.18 -10.98
C ASP A 221 -4.44 -16.82 -10.79
N GLN A 222 -4.03 -16.38 -9.60
CA GLN A 222 -2.62 -16.14 -9.27
C GLN A 222 -1.82 -17.45 -9.33
N ILE A 223 -2.34 -18.55 -8.76
CA ILE A 223 -1.70 -19.88 -8.79
C ILE A 223 -1.58 -20.35 -10.23
N ASP A 224 -2.65 -20.27 -11.01
CA ASP A 224 -2.68 -20.69 -12.40
C ASP A 224 -1.64 -19.95 -13.24
N ALA A 225 -1.59 -18.62 -13.12
CA ALA A 225 -0.62 -17.81 -13.84
C ALA A 225 0.83 -18.11 -13.46
N VAL A 226 1.13 -18.20 -12.16
CA VAL A 226 2.49 -18.48 -11.67
C VAL A 226 2.96 -19.87 -12.11
N THR A 227 2.11 -20.88 -11.95
CA THR A 227 2.50 -22.26 -12.26
C THR A 227 2.61 -22.53 -13.76
N LYS A 228 1.74 -21.96 -14.55
CA LYS A 228 1.86 -22.03 -16.03
C LYS A 228 3.09 -21.30 -16.55
N THR A 229 3.34 -20.09 -16.03
CA THR A 229 4.45 -19.25 -16.50
C THR A 229 5.81 -19.84 -16.12
N PHE A 230 5.99 -20.26 -14.87
CA PHE A 230 7.32 -20.62 -14.35
C PHE A 230 7.58 -22.12 -14.28
N LEU A 231 6.53 -22.93 -14.20
CA LEU A 231 6.66 -24.39 -14.11
C LEU A 231 6.14 -25.11 -15.37
N GLY A 232 5.35 -24.45 -16.22
CA GLY A 232 4.67 -25.08 -17.35
C GLY A 232 3.62 -26.12 -16.89
N LEU A 233 3.07 -25.97 -15.69
CA LEU A 233 2.13 -26.90 -15.06
C LEU A 233 0.76 -26.25 -14.82
N THR A 234 -0.31 -27.03 -14.96
CA THR A 234 -1.70 -26.61 -14.74
C THR A 234 -2.16 -26.97 -13.32
N VAL A 235 -1.50 -26.43 -12.30
CA VAL A 235 -1.74 -26.78 -10.89
C VAL A 235 -3.17 -26.49 -10.45
N SER A 236 -3.84 -25.49 -11.00
CA SER A 236 -5.25 -25.16 -10.71
C SER A 236 -6.21 -26.31 -11.03
N CYS A 237 -5.86 -27.25 -11.91
CA CYS A 237 -6.65 -28.48 -12.10
C CYS A 237 -6.77 -29.32 -10.83
N ALA A 238 -5.81 -29.19 -9.91
CA ALA A 238 -5.81 -29.92 -8.65
C ALA A 238 -6.69 -29.29 -7.54
N ARG A 239 -7.38 -28.19 -7.82
CA ARG A 239 -8.30 -27.54 -6.90
C ARG A 239 -9.42 -28.45 -6.41
N CYS A 240 -10.04 -29.24 -7.33
CA CYS A 240 -11.21 -30.06 -7.02
C CYS A 240 -10.87 -31.55 -6.81
N HIS A 241 -9.76 -32.04 -7.36
CA HIS A 241 -9.31 -33.43 -7.27
C HIS A 241 -7.81 -33.49 -7.61
N HIS A 242 -7.15 -34.58 -7.30
CA HIS A 242 -5.76 -34.78 -7.74
C HIS A 242 -5.62 -34.62 -9.26
N HIS A 243 -4.56 -33.94 -9.72
CA HIS A 243 -4.36 -33.63 -11.12
C HIS A 243 -4.51 -34.87 -12.02
N LYS A 244 -5.19 -34.71 -13.16
CA LYS A 244 -5.54 -35.86 -14.01
C LYS A 244 -4.32 -36.56 -14.60
N PHE A 245 -3.28 -35.83 -14.98
CA PHE A 245 -2.11 -36.34 -15.70
C PHE A 245 -0.82 -36.28 -14.91
N ASP A 246 -0.61 -35.21 -14.14
CA ASP A 246 0.65 -34.93 -13.44
C ASP A 246 0.66 -35.44 -12.00
N ALA A 247 1.85 -35.52 -11.40
CA ALA A 247 2.05 -35.97 -10.03
C ALA A 247 1.74 -34.87 -8.98
N ILE A 248 0.63 -34.14 -9.18
CA ILE A 248 0.20 -32.99 -8.37
C ILE A 248 -1.05 -33.39 -7.58
N SER A 249 -0.99 -33.30 -6.27
CA SER A 249 -2.12 -33.57 -5.39
C SER A 249 -3.00 -32.34 -5.16
N GLN A 250 -4.18 -32.56 -4.62
CA GLN A 250 -5.02 -31.49 -4.11
C GLN A 250 -4.33 -30.74 -2.96
N ASP A 251 -3.58 -31.44 -2.10
CA ASP A 251 -2.80 -30.84 -1.03
C ASP A 251 -1.72 -29.90 -1.55
N ASP A 252 -1.07 -30.23 -2.67
CA ASP A 252 -0.07 -29.36 -3.31
C ASP A 252 -0.74 -28.03 -3.78
N TYR A 253 -1.96 -28.09 -4.33
CA TYR A 253 -2.72 -26.90 -4.70
C TYR A 253 -3.04 -26.03 -3.49
N TYR A 254 -3.58 -26.62 -2.40
CA TYR A 254 -3.95 -25.87 -1.21
C TYR A 254 -2.75 -25.34 -0.43
N ALA A 255 -1.59 -26.01 -0.51
CA ALA A 255 -0.34 -25.46 0.00
C ALA A 255 0.04 -24.15 -0.71
N MET A 256 -0.09 -24.09 -2.05
CA MET A 256 0.11 -22.87 -2.81
C MET A 256 -0.98 -21.82 -2.53
N PHE A 257 -2.23 -22.27 -2.39
CA PHE A 257 -3.35 -21.38 -2.06
C PHE A 257 -3.10 -20.65 -0.74
N GLY A 258 -2.59 -21.33 0.29
CA GLY A 258 -2.23 -20.71 1.58
C GLY A 258 -1.16 -19.62 1.45
N ILE A 259 -0.24 -19.73 0.48
CA ILE A 259 0.78 -18.70 0.23
C ILE A 259 0.14 -17.46 -0.42
N PHE A 260 -0.58 -17.62 -1.52
CA PHE A 260 -1.10 -16.49 -2.31
C PHE A 260 -2.31 -15.80 -1.67
N SER A 261 -3.20 -16.54 -1.00
CA SER A 261 -4.40 -16.00 -0.36
C SER A 261 -4.10 -15.03 0.78
N ASN A 262 -2.89 -15.07 1.31
CA ASN A 262 -2.44 -14.17 2.36
C ASN A 262 -2.26 -12.72 1.87
N GLY A 263 -1.91 -12.55 0.60
CA GLY A 263 -1.59 -11.24 0.02
C GLY A 263 -2.78 -10.29 -0.06
N ARG A 264 -2.54 -8.99 0.18
CA ARG A 264 -3.52 -7.91 0.03
C ARG A 264 -3.18 -7.06 -1.18
N PRO A 265 -4.15 -6.73 -2.06
CA PRO A 265 -3.92 -5.81 -3.16
C PRO A 265 -3.43 -4.43 -2.67
N ALA A 266 -2.37 -3.91 -3.27
CA ALA A 266 -1.78 -2.62 -2.90
C ALA A 266 -1.10 -1.93 -4.08
N GLN A 267 -0.69 -0.68 -3.86
CA GLN A 267 0.33 0.00 -4.67
C GLN A 267 1.66 -0.07 -3.89
N LYS A 268 2.73 -0.39 -4.58
CA LYS A 268 4.09 -0.50 -4.00
C LYS A 268 4.97 0.63 -4.50
N VAL A 269 5.72 1.24 -3.59
CA VAL A 269 6.74 2.25 -3.95
C VAL A 269 7.92 1.55 -4.64
N ILE A 270 8.34 2.12 -5.76
CA ILE A 270 9.44 1.57 -6.57
C ILE A 270 10.63 2.51 -6.73
N ASP A 271 10.65 3.64 -6.05
CA ASP A 271 11.84 4.51 -6.08
C ASP A 271 13.04 3.82 -5.42
N ASP A 272 14.25 4.22 -5.84
CA ASP A 272 15.46 3.88 -5.10
C ASP A 272 15.31 4.38 -3.66
N PRO A 273 15.38 3.50 -2.64
CA PRO A 273 15.14 3.89 -1.24
C PRO A 273 16.04 5.04 -0.77
N SER A 274 17.26 5.16 -1.31
CA SER A 274 18.19 6.23 -0.98
C SER A 274 17.70 7.63 -1.37
N ASN A 275 16.79 7.73 -2.34
CA ASN A 275 16.24 9.00 -2.81
C ASN A 275 15.01 9.45 -2.00
N LEU A 276 14.30 8.52 -1.36
CA LEU A 276 13.03 8.80 -0.69
C LEU A 276 13.17 9.60 0.60
N SER A 277 14.26 9.39 1.34
CA SER A 277 14.53 10.04 2.64
C SER A 277 15.61 11.13 2.58
N LEU A 278 16.00 11.55 1.38
CA LEU A 278 17.14 12.45 1.16
C LEU A 278 17.06 13.76 1.96
N TYR A 279 15.87 14.28 2.18
CA TYR A 279 15.63 15.55 2.87
C TYR A 279 15.02 15.41 4.27
N ASP A 280 14.70 14.18 4.73
CA ASP A 280 13.97 13.95 5.99
C ASP A 280 14.68 14.55 7.20
N SER A 281 16.00 14.36 7.31
CA SER A 281 16.80 14.90 8.43
C SER A 281 16.79 16.42 8.45
N GLN A 282 17.00 17.06 7.30
CA GLN A 282 17.04 18.52 7.18
C GLN A 282 15.66 19.15 7.45
N LEU A 283 14.59 18.53 6.93
CA LEU A 283 13.23 18.98 7.19
C LEU A 283 12.87 18.83 8.68
N THR A 284 13.30 17.75 9.33
CA THR A 284 13.07 17.51 10.75
C THR A 284 13.81 18.56 11.60
N GLU A 285 15.07 18.84 11.31
CA GLU A 285 15.88 19.85 12.00
C GLU A 285 15.23 21.24 11.89
N LEU A 286 14.86 21.67 10.69
CA LEU A 286 14.17 22.95 10.49
C LEU A 286 12.82 23.03 11.22
N LYS A 287 12.09 21.93 11.32
CA LYS A 287 10.84 21.88 12.10
C LYS A 287 11.10 22.10 13.58
N GLU A 288 12.13 21.48 14.16
CA GLU A 288 12.47 21.66 15.58
C GLU A 288 12.97 23.08 15.85
N ASP A 289 13.76 23.70 14.97
CA ASP A 289 14.19 25.10 15.08
C ASP A 289 12.99 26.06 15.06
N ILE A 290 12.04 25.84 14.15
CA ILE A 290 10.82 26.65 14.08
C ILE A 290 9.97 26.47 15.34
N LYS A 291 9.82 25.24 15.83
CA LYS A 291 9.10 24.93 17.06
C LYS A 291 9.72 25.63 18.26
N GLU A 292 11.04 25.59 18.41
CA GLU A 292 11.75 26.26 19.48
C GLU A 292 11.51 27.79 19.43
N THR A 293 11.60 28.38 18.25
CA THR A 293 11.36 29.81 18.03
C THR A 293 9.94 30.22 18.39
N ILE A 294 8.94 29.45 17.93
CA ILE A 294 7.52 29.68 18.26
C ILE A 294 7.29 29.54 19.78
N SER A 295 7.84 28.47 20.37
CA SER A 295 7.67 28.19 21.79
C SER A 295 8.20 29.32 22.67
N LYS A 296 9.39 29.87 22.37
CA LYS A 296 9.95 31.03 23.06
C LYS A 296 9.04 32.27 22.97
N HIS A 297 8.49 32.50 21.77
CA HIS A 297 7.56 33.60 21.57
C HIS A 297 6.27 33.41 22.37
N TRP A 298 5.66 32.20 22.34
CA TRP A 298 4.44 31.90 23.07
C TRP A 298 4.63 32.00 24.60
N GLN A 299 5.79 31.57 25.13
CA GLN A 299 6.10 31.67 26.54
C GLN A 299 6.19 33.12 27.04
N SER A 300 6.48 34.08 26.17
CA SER A 300 6.57 35.52 26.54
C SER A 300 5.21 36.23 26.62
N ILE A 301 4.11 35.56 26.24
CA ILE A 301 2.78 36.17 26.15
C ILE A 301 2.10 36.23 27.51
N ASP A 302 1.50 37.38 27.80
CA ASP A 302 0.55 37.51 28.90
C ASP A 302 -0.84 37.03 28.45
N PHE A 303 -1.09 35.73 28.64
CA PHE A 303 -2.37 35.13 28.27
C PHE A 303 -3.53 35.62 29.13
N THR A 304 -3.30 36.03 30.37
CA THR A 304 -4.35 36.60 31.22
C THR A 304 -4.94 37.86 30.59
N SER A 305 -4.08 38.82 30.25
CA SER A 305 -4.52 40.05 29.56
C SER A 305 -5.15 39.76 28.20
N LYS A 306 -4.57 38.82 27.44
CA LYS A 306 -5.07 38.46 26.08
C LYS A 306 -6.47 37.84 26.13
N ILE A 307 -6.75 37.00 27.13
CA ILE A 307 -8.07 36.39 27.33
C ILE A 307 -9.08 37.45 27.81
N LEU A 308 -8.72 38.32 28.75
CA LEU A 308 -9.59 39.38 29.22
C LEU A 308 -10.01 40.38 28.13
N GLN A 309 -9.21 40.52 27.07
CA GLN A 309 -9.49 41.42 25.93
C GLN A 309 -10.23 40.69 24.78
N ARG A 310 -10.44 39.36 24.89
CA ARG A 310 -11.08 38.56 23.83
C ARG A 310 -12.57 38.89 23.71
N ILE A 311 -13.03 39.02 22.46
CA ILE A 311 -14.46 39.10 22.13
C ILE A 311 -15.00 37.67 22.15
N PRO A 312 -16.04 37.37 22.94
CA PRO A 312 -16.62 36.03 23.02
C PRO A 312 -17.22 35.55 21.68
N ASN A 313 -17.10 34.26 21.41
CA ASN A 313 -17.77 33.59 20.28
C ASN A 313 -18.87 32.65 20.79
N GLU A 314 -20.07 33.15 20.94
CA GLU A 314 -21.23 32.40 21.47
C GLU A 314 -21.72 31.26 20.56
N GLN A 315 -21.30 31.21 19.32
CA GLN A 315 -21.81 30.25 18.30
C GLN A 315 -20.95 28.98 18.19
N SER A 316 -19.87 28.83 18.94
CA SER A 316 -19.03 27.63 18.87
C SER A 316 -19.75 26.38 19.42
N ASN A 317 -19.94 25.40 18.54
CA ASN A 317 -20.46 24.07 18.91
C ASN A 317 -19.40 22.95 18.83
N ASP A 318 -18.14 23.31 18.64
CA ASP A 318 -17.04 22.32 18.61
C ASP A 318 -16.78 21.78 20.02
N PRO A 319 -16.95 20.48 20.30
CA PRO A 319 -16.63 19.91 21.61
C PRO A 319 -15.15 20.06 21.99
N HIS A 320 -14.26 20.30 21.03
CA HIS A 320 -12.84 20.59 21.26
C HIS A 320 -12.51 22.09 21.32
N ASP A 321 -13.51 22.94 21.43
CA ASP A 321 -13.29 24.36 21.67
C ASP A 321 -12.86 24.59 23.14
N PHE A 322 -11.56 24.85 23.34
CA PHE A 322 -11.01 25.11 24.67
C PHE A 322 -11.53 26.38 25.29
N LEU A 323 -11.87 27.42 24.49
CA LEU A 323 -12.36 28.69 24.99
C LEU A 323 -13.90 28.75 25.19
N MET A 324 -14.61 27.66 24.88
CA MET A 324 -16.06 27.58 25.01
C MET A 324 -16.56 27.98 26.42
N VAL A 325 -15.83 27.64 27.47
CA VAL A 325 -16.22 27.99 28.87
C VAL A 325 -16.08 29.49 29.09
N TRP A 326 -15.01 30.10 28.56
CA TRP A 326 -14.84 31.57 28.59
C TRP A 326 -15.98 32.26 27.85
N ASP A 327 -16.21 31.87 26.63
CA ASP A 327 -17.22 32.50 25.73
C ASP A 327 -18.63 32.43 26.35
N LYS A 328 -19.00 31.29 26.96
CA LYS A 328 -20.29 31.15 27.65
C LYS A 328 -20.43 31.91 28.92
N LEU A 329 -19.35 32.07 29.71
CA LEU A 329 -19.39 32.80 30.95
C LEU A 329 -19.35 34.32 30.73
N GLU A 330 -18.58 34.78 29.73
CA GLU A 330 -18.46 36.22 29.42
C GLU A 330 -19.78 36.82 28.91
N SER A 331 -20.68 35.99 28.35
CA SER A 331 -22.03 36.39 27.93
C SER A 331 -23.03 36.51 29.09
N GLN A 332 -22.63 36.17 30.34
CA GLN A 332 -23.53 36.18 31.49
C GLN A 332 -23.26 37.39 32.40
N ASP A 333 -24.29 37.82 33.13
CA ASP A 333 -24.13 38.77 34.24
C ASP A 333 -23.24 38.15 35.32
N GLU A 334 -22.39 38.97 35.96
CA GLU A 334 -21.43 38.56 36.98
C GLU A 334 -22.07 37.82 38.17
N LYS A 335 -23.34 38.12 38.45
CA LYS A 335 -24.17 37.41 39.47
C LYS A 335 -24.43 35.96 39.15
N ASN A 336 -24.48 35.59 37.86
CA ASN A 336 -24.75 34.25 37.38
C ASN A 336 -23.51 33.42 37.11
N PHE A 337 -22.33 34.02 37.17
CA PHE A 337 -21.05 33.42 36.79
C PHE A 337 -20.76 32.12 37.54
N ASN A 338 -20.95 32.11 38.87
CA ASN A 338 -20.74 30.90 39.67
C ASN A 338 -21.77 29.80 39.38
N THR A 339 -22.99 30.16 39.04
CA THR A 339 -24.03 29.18 38.70
C THR A 339 -23.74 28.52 37.37
N GLU A 340 -23.39 29.29 36.35
CA GLU A 340 -23.07 28.75 35.02
C GLU A 340 -21.72 27.99 35.05
N TRP A 341 -20.73 28.42 35.80
CA TRP A 341 -19.50 27.67 36.06
C TRP A 341 -19.79 26.25 36.60
N LYS A 342 -20.61 26.15 37.64
CA LYS A 342 -20.97 24.84 38.22
C LYS A 342 -21.72 23.96 37.25
N LYS A 343 -22.56 24.54 36.38
CA LYS A 343 -23.26 23.82 35.33
C LYS A 343 -22.28 23.27 34.30
N LEU A 344 -21.33 24.09 33.82
CA LEU A 344 -20.28 23.68 32.87
C LEU A 344 -19.36 22.63 33.49
N GLU A 345 -18.97 22.79 34.77
CA GLU A 345 -18.21 21.79 35.52
C GLU A 345 -18.95 20.43 35.54
N SER A 346 -20.27 20.45 35.79
CA SER A 346 -21.09 19.26 35.77
C SER A 346 -21.11 18.63 34.37
N GLN A 347 -21.24 19.42 33.32
CA GLN A 347 -21.21 18.94 31.93
C GLN A 347 -19.86 18.28 31.57
N VAL A 348 -18.74 18.87 32.01
CA VAL A 348 -17.41 18.29 31.79
C VAL A 348 -17.24 17.00 32.63
N LYS A 349 -17.76 16.94 33.86
CA LYS A 349 -17.77 15.71 34.68
C LYS A 349 -18.58 14.60 33.99
N GLU A 350 -19.75 14.91 33.45
CA GLU A 350 -20.55 13.95 32.69
C GLU A 350 -19.82 13.48 31.41
N SER A 351 -19.19 14.40 30.68
CA SER A 351 -18.36 14.08 29.51
C SER A 351 -17.19 13.16 29.89
N LYS A 352 -16.51 13.44 31.01
CA LYS A 352 -15.43 12.60 31.55
C LYS A 352 -15.93 11.19 31.93
N LYS A 353 -17.12 11.11 32.52
CA LYS A 353 -17.76 9.82 32.84
C LYS A 353 -18.07 9.03 31.56
N ARG A 354 -18.54 9.69 30.50
CA ARG A 354 -18.78 9.01 29.19
C ARG A 354 -17.48 8.51 28.57
N LEU A 355 -16.40 9.32 28.60
CA LEU A 355 -15.08 8.88 28.14
C LEU A 355 -14.57 7.68 28.93
N LYS A 356 -14.71 7.71 30.26
CA LYS A 356 -14.32 6.59 31.13
C LYS A 356 -15.12 5.34 30.79
N ASN A 357 -16.44 5.45 30.71
CA ASN A 357 -17.31 4.33 30.35
C ASN A 357 -16.95 3.77 28.96
N PHE A 358 -16.69 4.63 27.99
CA PHE A 358 -16.24 4.24 26.66
C PHE A 358 -14.91 3.48 26.70
N THR A 359 -13.92 3.97 27.46
CA THR A 359 -12.61 3.33 27.60
C THR A 359 -12.68 2.00 28.34
N GLU A 360 -13.61 1.85 29.31
CA GLU A 360 -13.82 0.62 30.08
C GLU A 360 -14.76 -0.38 29.38
N THR A 361 -15.39 0.00 28.27
CA THR A 361 -16.26 -0.89 27.50
C THR A 361 -15.42 -1.93 26.75
N ASP A 362 -15.80 -3.20 26.91
CA ASP A 362 -15.22 -4.30 26.16
C ASP A 362 -15.80 -4.33 24.74
N PHE A 363 -15.10 -3.70 23.81
CA PHE A 363 -15.46 -3.72 22.39
C PHE A 363 -15.01 -5.02 21.74
N ALA A 364 -15.70 -5.42 20.67
CA ALA A 364 -15.32 -6.60 19.91
C ALA A 364 -13.89 -6.48 19.33
N GLU A 365 -13.57 -5.29 18.84
CA GLU A 365 -12.25 -4.89 18.39
C GLU A 365 -12.01 -3.42 18.75
N SER A 366 -10.81 -3.11 19.19
CA SER A 366 -10.39 -1.73 19.44
C SER A 366 -8.90 -1.56 19.18
N TRP A 367 -8.57 -0.47 18.50
CA TRP A 367 -7.19 -0.14 18.13
C TRP A 367 -6.91 1.31 18.48
N ASN A 368 -5.98 1.52 19.41
CA ASN A 368 -5.45 2.84 19.75
C ASN A 368 -4.06 2.98 19.12
N MET A 369 -3.91 3.93 18.20
CA MET A 369 -2.68 4.10 17.41
C MET A 369 -1.51 4.69 18.21
N SER A 370 -1.75 5.20 19.42
CA SER A 370 -0.68 5.59 20.34
C SER A 370 0.01 4.38 20.99
N ASN A 371 -0.59 3.20 20.93
CA ASN A 371 -0.01 1.97 21.46
C ASN A 371 0.93 1.36 20.41
N PRO A 372 2.23 1.19 20.71
CA PRO A 372 3.19 0.61 19.77
C PRO A 372 2.82 -0.81 19.31
N ARG A 373 2.19 -1.63 20.17
CA ARG A 373 1.75 -2.98 19.78
C ARG A 373 0.66 -2.91 18.71
N THR A 374 -0.32 -2.04 18.88
CA THR A 374 -1.36 -1.79 17.88
C THR A 374 -0.75 -1.31 16.57
N TYR A 375 0.08 -0.27 16.62
CA TYR A 375 0.73 0.28 15.43
C TYR A 375 1.54 -0.77 14.67
N ASN A 376 2.31 -1.58 15.38
CA ASN A 376 3.17 -2.61 14.76
C ASN A 376 2.38 -3.81 14.23
N SER A 377 1.18 -4.07 14.73
CA SER A 377 0.31 -5.12 14.18
C SER A 377 -0.34 -4.72 12.84
N TRP A 378 -0.46 -3.42 12.56
CA TRP A 378 -1.01 -2.94 11.29
C TRP A 378 0.02 -2.99 10.17
N LYS A 379 -0.45 -3.30 8.96
CA LYS A 379 0.38 -3.36 7.75
C LYS A 379 0.58 -1.97 7.18
N LYS A 380 1.79 -1.71 6.74
CA LYS A 380 2.25 -0.38 6.30
C LYS A 380 2.91 -0.46 4.93
N SER A 381 2.53 0.44 4.04
CA SER A 381 3.23 0.69 2.77
C SER A 381 3.23 2.18 2.50
N GLY A 382 4.29 2.70 1.92
CA GLY A 382 4.45 4.11 1.58
C GLY A 382 5.46 4.84 2.45
N THR A 383 5.86 6.03 2.01
CA THR A 383 6.94 6.82 2.61
C THR A 383 6.51 7.61 3.84
N GLY A 384 5.22 7.91 3.96
CA GLY A 384 4.65 8.68 5.07
C GLY A 384 4.39 7.87 6.35
N LEU A 385 4.49 6.53 6.28
CA LEU A 385 4.29 5.65 7.43
C LEU A 385 5.64 5.27 8.03
N LYS A 386 6.08 6.02 9.02
CA LYS A 386 7.40 5.87 9.64
C LYS A 386 7.45 4.62 10.54
N GLU A 387 8.61 4.32 11.12
CA GLU A 387 8.83 3.13 11.97
C GLU A 387 7.92 3.11 13.21
N ASN A 388 7.68 4.27 13.81
CA ASN A 388 6.84 4.43 15.00
C ASN A 388 5.68 5.39 14.73
N SER A 389 4.58 5.21 15.47
CA SER A 389 3.49 6.19 15.49
C SER A 389 3.95 7.52 16.08
N ALA A 390 3.31 8.60 15.66
CA ALA A 390 3.61 9.94 16.15
C ALA A 390 3.16 10.12 17.62
N LYS A 391 4.02 10.74 18.43
CA LYS A 391 3.66 11.15 19.80
C LYS A 391 2.73 12.36 19.75
N ALA A 392 2.02 12.59 20.84
CA ALA A 392 1.25 13.83 21.03
C ALA A 392 2.16 15.05 20.84
N GLY A 393 1.62 16.12 20.25
CA GLY A 393 2.37 17.33 19.92
C GLY A 393 3.10 17.28 18.58
N ALA A 394 2.98 16.21 17.82
CA ALA A 394 3.40 16.20 16.41
C ALA A 394 2.66 17.33 15.66
N PHE A 395 3.34 17.95 14.69
CA PHE A 395 2.79 19.13 14.02
C PHE A 395 3.20 19.18 12.54
N THR A 396 2.49 19.99 11.78
CA THR A 396 2.82 20.30 10.39
C THR A 396 2.99 21.79 10.18
N LEU A 397 3.88 22.14 9.26
CA LEU A 397 4.13 23.52 8.84
C LEU A 397 3.26 23.88 7.64
N SER A 398 2.84 25.14 7.55
CA SER A 398 2.12 25.64 6.40
C SER A 398 3.06 25.81 5.21
N LEU A 399 2.70 25.21 4.07
CA LEU A 399 3.52 25.24 2.86
C LEU A 399 3.39 26.54 2.04
N LYS A 400 2.49 27.43 2.43
CA LYS A 400 2.22 28.67 1.69
C LYS A 400 1.71 29.79 2.59
N GLY A 401 1.77 31.01 2.08
CA GLY A 401 1.21 32.19 2.77
C GLY A 401 1.96 32.59 4.02
N ASN A 402 1.29 33.35 4.90
CA ASN A 402 1.87 33.96 6.08
C ASN A 402 1.82 33.05 7.34
N LYS A 403 1.01 31.99 7.31
CA LYS A 403 0.82 31.03 8.39
C LYS A 403 2.09 30.19 8.59
N ILE A 404 2.42 29.86 9.86
CA ILE A 404 3.61 29.07 10.20
C ILE A 404 3.22 27.61 10.44
N LEU A 405 2.39 27.33 11.46
CA LEU A 405 1.90 25.98 11.77
C LEU A 405 0.56 25.72 11.06
N GLU A 406 0.42 24.54 10.46
CA GLU A 406 -0.87 24.12 9.91
C GLU A 406 -1.72 23.44 10.99
N HIS A 407 -1.12 22.49 11.73
CA HIS A 407 -1.81 21.68 12.74
C HIS A 407 -0.87 21.22 13.85
N ILE A 408 -1.44 20.94 15.03
CA ILE A 408 -0.81 20.19 16.13
C ILE A 408 -1.70 18.99 16.41
N TYR A 409 -1.12 17.79 16.52
CA TYR A 409 -1.85 16.53 16.57
C TYR A 409 -1.72 15.84 17.92
N PRO A 410 -2.77 15.11 18.39
CA PRO A 410 -2.62 14.10 19.43
C PRO A 410 -1.79 12.91 18.91
N ALA A 411 -1.43 11.98 19.78
CA ALA A 411 -0.71 10.78 19.39
C ALA A 411 -1.53 9.95 18.39
N GLY A 412 -0.87 9.46 17.33
CA GLY A 412 -1.55 8.74 16.25
C GLY A 412 -0.63 8.44 15.07
N VAL A 413 -1.21 8.11 13.94
CA VAL A 413 -0.52 7.87 12.68
C VAL A 413 -0.85 8.99 11.70
N TYR A 414 0.15 9.60 11.09
CA TYR A 414 -0.01 10.72 10.17
C TYR A 414 0.99 10.59 9.03
N THR A 415 0.51 10.55 7.79
CA THR A 415 1.36 10.33 6.61
C THR A 415 2.13 11.57 6.14
N HIS A 416 1.80 12.76 6.60
CA HIS A 416 2.23 14.05 6.03
C HIS A 416 3.04 14.93 6.98
N LEU A 417 3.64 14.35 8.02
CA LEU A 417 4.33 15.16 9.04
C LEU A 417 5.52 15.95 8.50
N LEU A 418 6.18 15.48 7.45
CA LEU A 418 7.26 16.19 6.77
C LEU A 418 6.82 16.78 5.43
N SER A 419 6.04 16.07 4.65
CA SER A 419 5.53 16.55 3.37
C SER A 419 4.19 15.90 3.03
N THR A 420 3.27 16.67 2.45
CA THR A 420 2.01 16.13 1.91
C THR A 420 2.21 15.32 0.61
N LYS A 421 3.45 15.25 0.08
CA LYS A 421 3.83 14.37 -1.03
C LYS A 421 4.11 12.94 -0.59
N GLU A 422 4.35 12.73 0.71
CA GLU A 422 4.52 11.39 1.26
C GLU A 422 3.21 10.62 1.15
N ASN A 423 3.32 9.36 0.77
CA ASN A 423 2.18 8.49 0.52
C ASN A 423 2.01 7.42 1.59
N GLY A 424 0.86 6.73 1.62
CA GLY A 424 0.67 5.64 2.54
C GLY A 424 -0.59 4.81 2.30
N SER A 425 -0.45 3.52 2.57
CA SER A 425 -1.53 2.56 2.78
C SER A 425 -1.35 1.90 4.14
N PHE A 426 -2.34 2.03 5.00
CA PHE A 426 -2.32 1.56 6.38
C PHE A 426 -3.53 0.68 6.64
N SER A 427 -3.32 -0.60 6.97
CA SER A 427 -4.41 -1.56 7.13
C SER A 427 -4.28 -2.39 8.40
N SER A 428 -5.44 -2.63 9.05
CA SER A 428 -5.52 -3.42 10.28
C SER A 428 -5.19 -4.90 10.06
N PRO A 429 -4.88 -5.66 11.12
CA PRO A 429 -5.05 -7.11 11.09
C PRO A 429 -6.45 -7.50 10.62
N ARG A 430 -6.60 -8.73 10.12
CA ARG A 430 -7.92 -9.30 9.80
C ARG A 430 -8.71 -9.55 11.08
N PHE A 431 -10.01 -9.30 11.04
CA PHE A 431 -10.93 -9.56 12.14
C PHE A 431 -12.31 -9.98 11.61
N LYS A 432 -13.14 -10.56 12.47
CA LYS A 432 -14.52 -10.85 12.11
C LYS A 432 -15.37 -9.59 12.19
N LEU A 433 -16.09 -9.31 11.12
CA LEU A 433 -17.10 -8.26 11.10
C LEU A 433 -18.32 -8.73 11.90
N ASN A 434 -18.73 -7.94 12.89
CA ASN A 434 -19.92 -8.20 13.70
C ASN A 434 -21.09 -7.32 13.23
N GLU A 435 -22.32 -7.70 13.62
CA GLU A 435 -23.43 -6.76 13.55
C GLU A 435 -23.13 -5.50 14.36
N GLY A 436 -23.44 -4.33 13.78
CA GLY A 436 -23.21 -3.03 14.39
C GLY A 436 -22.48 -2.06 13.47
N SER A 437 -21.44 -1.42 13.98
CA SER A 437 -20.70 -0.41 13.22
C SER A 437 -19.21 -0.44 13.51
N LEU A 438 -18.45 -0.18 12.48
CA LEU A 438 -17.03 0.11 12.57
C LEU A 438 -16.84 1.64 12.59
N TRP A 439 -16.05 2.14 13.55
CA TRP A 439 -15.79 3.54 13.75
C TRP A 439 -14.29 3.84 13.65
N LEU A 440 -13.95 4.89 12.89
CA LEU A 440 -12.58 5.35 12.73
C LEU A 440 -12.49 6.84 13.09
N ARG A 441 -11.54 7.21 13.93
CA ARG A 441 -11.26 8.62 14.28
C ARG A 441 -10.13 9.14 13.42
N VAL A 442 -10.48 9.86 12.37
CA VAL A 442 -9.58 10.21 11.26
C VAL A 442 -9.65 11.69 10.93
N ILE A 443 -8.54 12.21 10.43
CA ILE A 443 -8.39 13.50 9.75
C ILE A 443 -7.67 13.25 8.42
N GLY A 444 -7.97 14.01 7.38
CA GLY A 444 -7.28 13.87 6.09
C GLY A 444 -7.88 14.73 5.01
N ASP A 445 -7.27 14.74 3.83
CA ASP A 445 -7.80 15.46 2.69
C ASP A 445 -8.86 14.65 1.93
N GLU A 446 -9.58 15.31 1.03
CA GLU A 446 -10.63 14.68 0.21
C GLU A 446 -10.10 13.58 -0.72
N GLY A 447 -8.81 13.61 -1.02
CA GLY A 447 -8.15 12.60 -1.86
C GLY A 447 -7.93 11.28 -1.14
N SER A 448 -7.83 11.29 0.18
CA SER A 448 -7.61 10.06 0.95
C SER A 448 -8.88 9.23 1.11
N SER A 449 -8.73 7.95 1.41
CA SER A 449 -9.81 6.98 1.41
C SER A 449 -9.83 6.16 2.68
N LEU A 450 -11.02 6.05 3.28
CA LEU A 450 -11.33 5.20 4.43
C LEU A 450 -12.28 4.10 3.99
N ARG A 451 -12.00 2.86 4.35
CA ARG A 451 -12.90 1.73 4.11
C ARG A 451 -12.61 0.56 5.06
N TYR A 452 -13.50 -0.38 5.11
CA TYR A 452 -13.16 -1.76 5.43
C TYR A 452 -13.23 -2.60 4.17
N SER A 453 -12.31 -3.55 4.05
CA SER A 453 -12.28 -4.52 2.96
C SER A 453 -12.78 -5.86 3.48
N VAL A 454 -13.69 -6.49 2.76
CA VAL A 454 -14.18 -7.84 3.06
C VAL A 454 -13.33 -8.82 2.27
N TRP A 455 -12.74 -9.78 2.96
CA TRP A 455 -11.69 -10.63 2.40
C TRP A 455 -10.58 -9.76 1.78
N ASN A 456 -10.33 -9.84 0.53
CA ASN A 456 -9.36 -8.96 -0.15
C ASN A 456 -10.00 -8.14 -1.27
N TYR A 457 -11.33 -7.92 -1.22
CA TYR A 457 -12.02 -7.21 -2.30
C TYR A 457 -11.73 -5.70 -2.27
N PRO A 458 -11.01 -5.16 -3.26
CA PRO A 458 -10.43 -3.82 -3.17
C PRO A 458 -11.30 -2.71 -3.78
N ARG A 459 -12.43 -3.04 -4.41
CA ARG A 459 -13.31 -2.06 -5.08
C ARG A 459 -14.40 -1.55 -4.14
N ARG A 460 -14.94 -0.38 -4.45
CA ARG A 460 -16.19 0.09 -3.84
C ARG A 460 -17.39 -0.43 -4.64
N GLY A 461 -18.52 -0.54 -3.95
CA GLY A 461 -19.81 -0.92 -4.54
C GLY A 461 -20.93 -0.67 -3.54
N THR A 462 -22.13 -1.08 -3.86
CA THR A 462 -23.32 -0.85 -3.04
C THR A 462 -23.14 -1.34 -1.59
N VAL A 463 -22.46 -2.48 -1.42
CA VAL A 463 -22.20 -3.10 -0.12
C VAL A 463 -20.75 -2.99 0.35
N TYR A 464 -19.91 -2.27 -0.39
CA TYR A 464 -18.50 -2.01 -0.09
C TYR A 464 -18.29 -0.51 0.16
N PRO A 465 -18.47 -0.02 1.38
CA PRO A 465 -18.49 1.41 1.68
C PRO A 465 -17.08 2.01 1.62
N LYS A 466 -17.01 3.21 1.06
CA LYS A 466 -15.83 4.07 1.03
C LYS A 466 -16.23 5.48 1.51
N ARG A 467 -15.37 6.11 2.29
CA ARG A 467 -15.52 7.51 2.73
C ARG A 467 -14.22 8.27 2.51
N SER A 468 -14.32 9.60 2.36
CA SER A 468 -13.17 10.50 2.42
C SER A 468 -13.22 11.30 3.73
N PRO A 469 -12.08 11.50 4.41
CA PRO A 469 -12.01 12.33 5.60
C PRO A 469 -12.01 13.81 5.25
N GLU A 470 -12.15 14.65 6.28
CA GLU A 470 -12.07 16.12 6.17
C GLU A 470 -10.76 16.62 6.81
N PRO A 471 -10.16 17.70 6.28
CA PRO A 471 -8.87 18.20 6.76
C PRO A 471 -8.95 19.08 8.01
N SER A 472 -10.16 19.52 8.40
CA SER A 472 -10.34 20.55 9.42
C SER A 472 -10.16 20.05 10.86
N SER A 473 -10.53 18.81 11.15
CA SER A 473 -10.47 18.24 12.49
C SER A 473 -10.54 16.72 12.50
N LEU A 474 -10.07 16.09 13.58
CA LEU A 474 -10.30 14.69 13.86
C LEU A 474 -11.80 14.44 14.09
N LYS A 475 -12.38 13.56 13.26
CA LYS A 475 -13.78 13.17 13.34
C LYS A 475 -13.93 11.67 13.37
N TRP A 476 -15.04 11.21 13.96
CA TRP A 476 -15.45 9.81 13.93
C TRP A 476 -16.27 9.53 12.67
N TYR A 477 -15.82 8.57 11.88
CA TYR A 477 -16.49 8.06 10.68
C TYR A 477 -17.03 6.67 10.96
N SER A 478 -18.30 6.43 10.67
CA SER A 478 -18.95 5.15 10.88
C SER A 478 -19.21 4.39 9.58
N PHE A 479 -19.11 3.07 9.66
CA PHE A 479 -19.48 2.15 8.60
C PHE A 479 -20.40 1.08 9.18
N ASN A 480 -21.56 0.88 8.59
CA ASN A 480 -22.46 -0.22 8.96
C ASN A 480 -21.84 -1.54 8.51
N THR A 481 -21.77 -2.53 9.39
CA THR A 481 -21.18 -3.85 9.13
C THR A 481 -22.18 -4.99 9.06
N ASN A 482 -23.48 -4.70 9.22
CA ASN A 482 -24.53 -5.72 9.32
C ASN A 482 -24.60 -6.64 8.08
N TYR A 483 -24.43 -6.09 6.88
CA TYR A 483 -24.48 -6.88 5.64
C TYR A 483 -23.40 -7.97 5.59
N TRP A 484 -22.22 -7.66 6.13
CA TRP A 484 -21.06 -8.55 6.12
C TRP A 484 -20.78 -9.19 7.49
N ALA A 485 -21.76 -9.20 8.39
CA ALA A 485 -21.59 -9.81 9.71
C ALA A 485 -21.25 -11.30 9.60
N GLY A 486 -20.21 -11.72 10.28
CA GLY A 486 -19.68 -13.09 10.20
C GLY A 486 -18.53 -13.27 9.21
N GLU A 487 -18.37 -12.35 8.24
CA GLU A 487 -17.28 -12.39 7.28
C GLU A 487 -15.97 -11.86 7.87
N THR A 488 -14.86 -12.23 7.23
CA THR A 488 -13.53 -11.72 7.57
C THR A 488 -13.26 -10.42 6.82
N GLY A 489 -12.82 -9.39 7.54
CA GLY A 489 -12.48 -8.09 6.96
C GLY A 489 -11.24 -7.47 7.60
N TYR A 490 -10.84 -6.33 7.06
CA TYR A 490 -9.81 -5.46 7.64
C TYR A 490 -10.12 -4.00 7.29
N ILE A 491 -9.66 -3.08 8.15
CA ILE A 491 -9.72 -1.64 7.89
C ILE A 491 -8.59 -1.29 6.93
N GLU A 492 -8.82 -0.39 5.99
CA GLU A 492 -7.79 0.17 5.14
C GLU A 492 -7.97 1.68 4.97
N ILE A 493 -6.87 2.42 5.13
CA ILE A 493 -6.79 3.86 4.90
C ILE A 493 -5.66 4.10 3.92
N THR A 494 -5.95 4.84 2.84
CA THR A 494 -4.96 5.10 1.80
C THR A 494 -4.93 6.57 1.42
N THR A 495 -3.76 7.07 1.04
CA THR A 495 -3.68 8.31 0.27
C THR A 495 -4.24 8.08 -1.13
N ASN A 496 -4.46 9.16 -1.89
CA ASN A 496 -5.15 9.11 -3.19
C ASN A 496 -4.53 8.11 -4.18
N ARG A 497 -3.20 8.09 -4.26
CA ARG A 497 -2.45 7.28 -5.22
C ARG A 497 -2.23 5.83 -4.77
N ASP A 498 -2.42 5.54 -3.49
CA ASP A 498 -2.17 4.22 -2.90
C ASP A 498 -3.40 3.30 -2.92
N HIS A 499 -4.56 3.81 -3.34
CA HIS A 499 -5.73 2.96 -3.46
C HIS A 499 -5.45 1.84 -4.48
N PRO A 500 -5.67 0.55 -4.14
CA PRO A 500 -5.22 -0.56 -4.98
C PRO A 500 -5.89 -0.64 -6.36
N VAL A 501 -7.12 -0.13 -6.50
CA VAL A 501 -7.89 -0.18 -7.76
C VAL A 501 -8.32 1.21 -8.21
N GLU A 502 -8.78 2.07 -7.29
CA GLU A 502 -9.31 3.39 -7.61
C GLU A 502 -8.27 4.50 -7.30
N ALA A 503 -7.00 4.23 -7.59
CA ALA A 503 -5.95 5.23 -7.41
C ALA A 503 -6.20 6.45 -8.30
N GLY A 504 -6.11 7.64 -7.69
CA GLY A 504 -6.19 8.91 -8.39
C GLY A 504 -4.81 9.48 -8.71
N ASN A 505 -4.80 10.75 -9.15
CA ASN A 505 -3.58 11.45 -9.53
C ASN A 505 -3.20 12.60 -8.58
N ILE A 506 -3.84 12.68 -7.40
CA ILE A 506 -3.56 13.73 -6.42
C ILE A 506 -2.23 13.39 -5.73
N GLU A 507 -1.19 14.17 -6.02
CA GLU A 507 0.16 13.95 -5.49
C GLU A 507 0.29 14.34 -4.01
N ARG A 508 -0.52 15.29 -3.54
CA ARG A 508 -0.52 15.81 -2.18
C ARG A 508 -1.76 15.36 -1.44
N SER A 509 -1.83 14.07 -1.15
CA SER A 509 -2.92 13.45 -0.41
C SER A 509 -2.40 12.85 0.89
N TRP A 510 -3.15 13.03 1.98
CA TRP A 510 -2.70 12.63 3.30
C TRP A 510 -3.85 12.23 4.22
N PHE A 511 -3.53 11.43 5.21
CA PHE A 511 -4.44 11.08 6.30
C PHE A 511 -3.72 11.00 7.65
N GLY A 512 -4.52 11.08 8.71
CA GLY A 512 -4.12 10.73 10.07
C GLY A 512 -5.23 9.95 10.76
N ILE A 513 -4.86 8.97 11.59
CA ILE A 513 -5.77 8.17 12.39
C ILE A 513 -5.26 8.04 13.82
N THR A 514 -6.16 8.15 14.79
CA THR A 514 -5.83 7.97 16.22
C THR A 514 -6.44 6.70 16.81
N GLU A 515 -7.64 6.33 16.38
CA GLU A 515 -8.39 5.21 16.94
C GLU A 515 -9.29 4.55 15.90
N ALA A 516 -9.52 3.24 16.06
CA ALA A 516 -10.55 2.51 15.36
C ALA A 516 -11.24 1.53 16.34
N ILE A 517 -12.57 1.32 16.19
CA ILE A 517 -13.36 0.52 17.13
C ILE A 517 -14.50 -0.17 16.39
N GLN A 518 -14.76 -1.43 16.70
CA GLN A 518 -15.96 -2.14 16.27
C GLN A 518 -16.95 -2.22 17.42
N THR A 519 -18.11 -1.60 17.25
CA THR A 519 -19.22 -1.62 18.21
C THR A 519 -20.27 -2.64 17.82
N LYS A 520 -20.89 -3.28 18.84
CA LYS A 520 -22.12 -4.08 18.71
C LYS A 520 -23.35 -3.21 18.96
N PRO A 521 -24.55 -3.63 18.55
CA PRO A 521 -25.78 -2.94 18.91
C PRO A 521 -25.91 -2.76 20.45
N GLY A 522 -26.30 -1.54 20.86
CA GLY A 522 -26.43 -1.18 22.28
C GLY A 522 -25.15 -0.73 22.98
N GLN A 523 -23.98 -0.83 22.35
CA GLN A 523 -22.74 -0.29 22.90
C GLN A 523 -22.63 1.24 22.72
N PRO A 524 -21.81 1.94 23.54
CA PRO A 524 -21.59 3.38 23.41
C PRO A 524 -21.09 3.78 22.01
N ILE A 525 -21.68 4.83 21.44
CA ILE A 525 -21.26 5.39 20.16
C ILE A 525 -20.11 6.35 20.41
N PRO A 526 -18.95 6.20 19.69
CA PRO A 526 -17.82 7.12 19.80
C PRO A 526 -18.21 8.53 19.34
N ARG A 527 -17.71 9.52 20.06
CA ARG A 527 -17.84 10.94 19.71
C ARG A 527 -16.72 11.75 20.34
N ASN A 528 -16.47 12.92 19.81
CA ASN A 528 -15.58 13.86 20.46
C ASN A 528 -16.26 14.42 21.72
N GLU A 529 -15.55 14.41 22.84
CA GLU A 529 -16.05 14.81 24.15
C GLU A 529 -15.32 16.07 24.65
N MET A 530 -16.07 17.02 25.19
CA MET A 530 -15.51 18.27 25.73
C MET A 530 -14.47 18.03 26.84
N ALA A 531 -14.56 16.92 27.57
CA ALA A 531 -13.58 16.56 28.59
C ALA A 531 -12.18 16.27 28.01
N GLU A 532 -12.05 16.02 26.71
CA GLU A 532 -10.75 15.82 26.03
C GLU A 532 -9.90 17.10 25.97
N VAL A 533 -10.51 18.27 26.13
CA VAL A 533 -9.81 19.58 26.12
C VAL A 533 -10.03 20.40 27.39
N LEU A 534 -11.11 20.14 28.14
CA LEU A 534 -11.51 20.96 29.30
C LEU A 534 -11.19 20.32 30.65
N SER A 535 -10.70 19.06 30.72
CA SER A 535 -10.43 18.40 31.99
C SER A 535 -9.43 19.14 32.86
N SER A 536 -8.38 19.70 32.25
CA SER A 536 -7.33 20.48 32.96
C SER A 536 -7.89 21.78 33.52
N LEU A 537 -8.83 22.43 32.86
CA LEU A 537 -9.45 23.67 33.32
C LEU A 537 -10.21 23.46 34.63
N PHE A 538 -10.88 22.32 34.80
CA PHE A 538 -11.66 21.94 35.97
C PHE A 538 -10.91 21.04 36.97
N SER A 539 -9.59 20.86 36.83
CA SER A 539 -8.81 19.93 37.64
C SER A 539 -8.60 20.37 39.10
N LYS A 540 -8.66 21.67 39.40
CA LYS A 540 -8.51 22.22 40.72
C LYS A 540 -9.79 22.99 41.14
N PRO A 541 -10.31 22.80 42.34
CA PRO A 541 -11.51 23.52 42.79
C PRO A 541 -11.24 25.02 42.90
N ILE A 542 -12.18 25.83 42.48
CA ILE A 542 -12.18 27.29 42.66
C ILE A 542 -13.32 27.60 43.65
N LYS A 543 -12.99 28.28 44.77
CA LYS A 543 -13.99 28.61 45.79
C LYS A 543 -14.99 29.68 45.30
N GLN A 544 -14.49 30.64 44.56
CA GLN A 544 -15.31 31.69 43.96
C GLN A 544 -14.67 32.10 42.64
N ILE A 545 -15.41 31.99 41.57
CA ILE A 545 -14.91 32.31 40.25
C ILE A 545 -15.43 33.67 39.79
N ASN A 546 -14.54 34.47 39.27
CA ASN A 546 -14.83 35.71 38.56
C ASN A 546 -14.04 35.78 37.27
N ARG A 547 -14.26 36.81 36.48
CA ARG A 547 -13.61 37.03 35.18
C ARG A 547 -12.07 36.95 35.25
N THR A 548 -11.46 37.62 36.24
CA THR A 548 -10.00 37.64 36.39
C THR A 548 -9.46 36.27 36.79
N SER A 549 -10.04 35.63 37.81
CA SER A 549 -9.58 34.29 38.26
C SER A 549 -9.77 33.19 37.18
N LEU A 550 -10.78 33.35 36.32
CA LEU A 550 -10.96 32.46 35.17
C LEU A 550 -9.85 32.68 34.12
N ALA A 551 -9.54 33.95 33.77
CA ALA A 551 -8.47 34.27 32.85
C ALA A 551 -7.10 33.79 33.31
N GLU A 552 -6.80 33.94 34.62
CA GLU A 552 -5.59 33.39 35.24
C GLU A 552 -5.54 31.87 35.13
N ARG A 553 -6.67 31.22 35.37
CA ARG A 553 -6.78 29.75 35.23
C ARG A 553 -6.52 29.26 33.82
N TYR A 554 -7.08 29.94 32.81
CA TYR A 554 -6.79 29.67 31.41
C TYR A 554 -5.29 29.87 31.10
N SER A 555 -4.73 30.99 31.56
CA SER A 555 -3.31 31.31 31.40
C SER A 555 -2.39 30.21 31.94
N ASP A 556 -2.69 29.67 33.11
CA ASP A 556 -1.92 28.58 33.74
C ASP A 556 -1.99 27.29 32.89
N VAL A 557 -3.17 26.91 32.43
CA VAL A 557 -3.35 25.70 31.57
C VAL A 557 -2.63 25.87 30.24
N ILE A 558 -2.72 27.04 29.62
CA ILE A 558 -2.06 27.35 28.35
C ILE A 558 -0.53 27.31 28.51
N LYS A 559 0.03 27.97 29.52
CA LYS A 559 1.47 27.98 29.79
C LYS A 559 2.02 26.57 30.03
N ASN A 560 1.29 25.76 30.81
CA ASN A 560 1.65 24.36 31.06
C ASN A 560 1.63 23.53 29.75
N ALA A 561 0.66 23.76 28.86
CA ALA A 561 0.60 23.07 27.57
C ALA A 561 1.76 23.47 26.64
N ILE A 562 2.12 24.75 26.59
CA ILE A 562 3.26 25.27 25.82
C ILE A 562 4.58 24.70 26.35
N GLU A 563 4.80 24.70 27.67
CA GLU A 563 6.00 24.14 28.30
C GLU A 563 6.13 22.63 28.01
N ALA A 564 5.04 21.90 28.13
CA ALA A 564 5.00 20.47 27.83
C ALA A 564 5.31 20.19 26.34
N TRP A 565 4.79 21.03 25.42
CA TRP A 565 5.07 20.91 23.97
C TRP A 565 6.53 21.21 23.67
N THR A 566 7.08 22.28 24.24
CA THR A 566 8.50 22.65 24.10
C THR A 566 9.42 21.51 24.55
N SER A 567 9.08 20.84 25.65
CA SER A 567 9.88 19.76 26.25
C SER A 567 9.55 18.36 25.72
N ASN A 568 8.76 18.23 24.65
CA ASN A 568 8.32 16.95 24.05
C ASN A 568 7.62 15.99 25.05
N ARG A 569 6.91 16.54 26.05
CA ARG A 569 6.15 15.79 27.07
C ARG A 569 4.65 16.10 27.06
N VAL A 570 4.17 16.67 25.98
CA VAL A 570 2.78 17.08 25.83
C VAL A 570 1.84 15.87 25.78
N SER A 571 0.70 15.98 26.44
CA SER A 571 -0.37 14.98 26.40
C SER A 571 -1.31 15.19 25.21
N ASN A 572 -2.19 14.20 24.94
CA ASN A 572 -3.25 14.34 23.92
C ASN A 572 -4.16 15.54 24.22
N GLU A 573 -4.59 15.72 25.49
CA GLU A 573 -5.39 16.87 25.90
C GLU A 573 -4.67 18.19 25.60
N GLN A 574 -3.41 18.32 25.98
CA GLN A 574 -2.62 19.53 25.74
C GLN A 574 -2.41 19.81 24.26
N SER A 575 -2.25 18.77 23.42
CA SER A 575 -2.17 18.93 21.96
C SER A 575 -3.46 19.48 21.37
N LEU A 576 -4.62 19.00 21.83
CA LEU A 576 -5.92 19.48 21.41
C LEU A 576 -6.20 20.91 21.91
N ILE A 577 -5.74 21.26 23.12
CA ILE A 577 -5.80 22.63 23.63
C ILE A 577 -5.00 23.57 22.72
N LEU A 578 -3.73 23.25 22.43
CA LEU A 578 -2.89 24.07 21.57
C LEU A 578 -3.49 24.22 20.16
N LEU A 579 -4.05 23.14 19.61
CA LEU A 579 -4.74 23.17 18.32
C LEU A 579 -5.98 24.09 18.36
N SER A 580 -6.79 23.99 19.43
CA SER A 580 -7.96 24.87 19.61
C SER A 580 -7.56 26.34 19.65
N LEU A 581 -6.51 26.65 20.40
CA LEU A 581 -5.98 28.03 20.53
C LEU A 581 -5.40 28.56 19.21
N LEU A 582 -4.77 27.70 18.39
CA LEU A 582 -4.32 28.07 17.03
C LEU A 582 -5.49 28.41 16.12
N LYS A 583 -6.56 27.62 16.17
CA LYS A 583 -7.77 27.83 15.35
C LYS A 583 -8.52 29.11 15.72
N GLN A 584 -8.36 29.59 16.94
CA GLN A 584 -9.03 30.77 17.47
C GLN A 584 -8.12 32.00 17.53
N ASP A 585 -6.97 31.97 16.85
CA ASP A 585 -5.97 33.04 16.77
C ASP A 585 -5.49 33.57 18.15
N LEU A 586 -5.64 32.75 19.21
CA LEU A 586 -5.13 33.12 20.52
C LEU A 586 -3.61 32.88 20.61
N LEU A 587 -3.08 31.90 19.91
CA LEU A 587 -1.64 31.68 19.74
C LEU A 587 -1.18 32.37 18.44
N PRO A 588 -0.23 33.32 18.49
CA PRO A 588 0.39 33.89 17.30
C PRO A 588 0.94 32.82 16.38
N ASN A 589 0.58 32.86 15.10
CA ASN A 589 0.92 31.81 14.14
C ASN A 589 1.22 32.36 12.73
N SER A 590 1.64 33.61 12.65
CA SER A 590 1.96 34.25 11.36
C SER A 590 3.38 34.82 11.34
N LEU A 591 3.96 34.90 10.14
CA LEU A 591 5.27 35.52 9.91
C LEU A 591 5.28 37.03 10.20
N SER A 592 4.12 37.67 10.28
CA SER A 592 3.98 39.06 10.73
C SER A 592 4.10 39.20 12.24
N GLU A 593 3.69 38.18 13.00
CA GLU A 593 3.78 38.16 14.45
C GLU A 593 5.13 37.59 14.94
N ILE A 594 5.66 36.56 14.24
CA ILE A 594 6.89 35.86 14.58
C ILE A 594 7.87 35.92 13.39
N ALA A 595 8.40 37.11 13.13
CA ALA A 595 9.27 37.36 11.98
C ALA A 595 10.55 36.50 11.95
N SER A 596 11.03 36.06 13.12
CA SER A 596 12.21 35.17 13.25
C SER A 596 12.01 33.78 12.64
N CYS A 597 10.78 33.34 12.42
CA CYS A 597 10.49 32.07 11.73
C CYS A 597 10.64 32.17 10.20
N ARG A 598 10.74 33.37 9.60
CA ARG A 598 10.72 33.55 8.14
C ARG A 598 11.81 32.74 7.44
N GLY A 599 13.05 32.94 7.79
CA GLY A 599 14.18 32.27 7.13
C GLY A 599 14.10 30.74 7.22
N PRO A 600 13.96 30.16 8.43
CA PRO A 600 13.79 28.71 8.58
C PRO A 600 12.57 28.16 7.83
N LEU A 601 11.41 28.85 7.83
CA LEU A 601 10.21 28.38 7.14
C LEU A 601 10.34 28.45 5.61
N GLU A 602 10.96 29.50 5.07
CA GLU A 602 11.23 29.60 3.62
C GLU A 602 12.18 28.48 3.16
N LYS A 603 13.23 28.20 3.95
CA LYS A 603 14.15 27.08 3.68
C LYS A 603 13.45 25.73 3.75
N TYR A 604 12.55 25.53 4.74
CA TYR A 604 11.74 24.32 4.84
C TYR A 604 10.87 24.14 3.59
N ARG A 605 10.17 25.19 3.17
CA ARG A 605 9.31 25.20 1.97
C ARG A 605 10.11 24.90 0.71
N GLU A 606 11.30 25.49 0.54
CA GLU A 606 12.19 25.20 -0.58
C GLU A 606 12.60 23.71 -0.61
N LEU A 607 13.05 23.17 0.52
CA LEU A 607 13.45 21.75 0.60
C LEU A 607 12.25 20.83 0.37
N GLU A 608 11.06 21.17 0.89
CA GLU A 608 9.85 20.37 0.69
C GLU A 608 9.46 20.28 -0.79
N THR A 609 9.73 21.32 -1.59
CA THR A 609 9.50 21.23 -3.05
C THR A 609 10.36 20.16 -3.72
N LYS A 610 11.52 19.82 -3.14
CA LYS A 610 12.47 18.82 -3.65
C LYS A 610 12.13 17.38 -3.19
N VAL A 611 11.26 17.22 -2.20
CA VAL A 611 10.75 15.90 -1.80
C VAL A 611 10.09 15.22 -3.00
N LEU A 612 10.44 13.98 -3.24
CA LEU A 612 9.89 13.23 -4.37
C LEU A 612 8.44 12.82 -4.12
N VAL A 613 7.65 12.84 -5.19
CA VAL A 613 6.37 12.14 -5.22
C VAL A 613 6.66 10.68 -5.57
N PRO A 614 6.37 9.72 -4.67
CA PRO A 614 6.76 8.33 -4.90
C PRO A 614 6.17 7.75 -6.18
N LYS A 615 6.99 6.98 -6.92
CA LYS A 615 6.55 6.20 -8.07
C LYS A 615 5.94 4.89 -7.56
N LEU A 616 4.78 4.54 -8.07
CA LEU A 616 4.01 3.38 -7.62
C LEU A 616 3.83 2.35 -8.73
N THR A 617 3.78 1.08 -8.35
CA THR A 617 3.41 -0.05 -9.22
C THR A 617 2.32 -0.89 -8.53
N PRO A 618 1.42 -1.55 -9.27
CA PRO A 618 0.51 -2.51 -8.66
C PRO A 618 1.32 -3.64 -7.99
N GLY A 619 0.88 -4.09 -6.84
CA GLY A 619 1.57 -5.12 -6.08
C GLY A 619 0.70 -5.74 -5.00
N ILE A 620 1.30 -6.58 -4.19
CA ILE A 620 0.67 -7.29 -3.08
C ILE A 620 1.43 -6.94 -1.80
N LEU A 621 0.71 -6.63 -0.72
CA LEU A 621 1.25 -6.56 0.64
C LEU A 621 1.02 -7.89 1.34
N ASP A 622 2.01 -8.35 2.10
CA ASP A 622 1.85 -9.52 2.95
C ASP A 622 0.81 -9.26 4.04
N GLY A 623 -0.17 -10.13 4.11
CA GLY A 623 -1.17 -10.16 5.18
C GLY A 623 -0.73 -11.07 6.34
N GLU A 624 -1.68 -11.41 7.22
CA GLU A 624 -1.50 -12.45 8.22
C GLU A 624 -1.77 -13.82 7.57
N PRO A 625 -0.96 -14.86 7.89
CA PRO A 625 -1.30 -16.22 7.53
C PRO A 625 -2.68 -16.59 8.12
N PHE A 626 -3.47 -17.33 7.40
CA PHE A 626 -4.68 -17.93 7.94
C PHE A 626 -4.80 -19.36 7.48
N ASP A 627 -5.29 -20.21 8.36
CA ASP A 627 -5.56 -21.59 8.03
C ASP A 627 -6.82 -21.66 7.18
N GLN A 628 -6.70 -22.31 6.05
CA GLN A 628 -7.84 -22.66 5.22
C GLN A 628 -8.04 -24.16 5.28
N ALA A 629 -9.22 -24.57 5.75
CA ALA A 629 -9.61 -25.96 5.68
C ALA A 629 -9.64 -26.42 4.21
N LEU A 630 -9.20 -27.62 3.95
CA LEU A 630 -9.45 -28.30 2.68
C LEU A 630 -10.95 -28.50 2.51
N PHE A 631 -11.51 -28.11 1.37
CA PHE A 631 -12.92 -28.33 1.05
C PHE A 631 -13.14 -29.71 0.45
#